data_cf4967d63498bd1131fb4e24b6bdc753
#
_entry.id   cf4967d63498bd1131fb4e24b6bdc753
#
_cell.length_a   1.000
_cell.length_b   1.000
_cell.length_c   1.000
_cell.angle_alpha   90.00
_cell.angle_beta   90.00
_cell.angle_gamma   90.00
#
_symmetry.space_group_name_H-M   'P 1'
#
loop_
_entity.id
_entity.type
_entity.pdbx_description
1 polymer ?
#
loop_
_entity_poly.entity_id
_entity_poly.type
_entity_poly.pdbx_seq_one_letter_code
_entity_poly.pdbx_strand_id
1 'polypeptide(L)'
;MLRFMFVGDSMTIGSAGEHTWRHRLWQHLCASYGGPFTFVGPRETLHDPSTDAPTSYAYAEPGFPRAHLAGWGEGWHHMTPLIGEAVRACRADVLLVSLGLIDLGFYTNAEQTADNVRAFVAHARSANPRVRVAVMPVLHNIRADTDAPFAEQVARFNELLAKTTADLDEPDSPLLLVPPPASYDFHTDTYDGTHPNESGEHGIAGAFADAIHEAWGLGGPYSAAA
;
A
#
# COMPACT_ATOMS: atom_id res chain seq x y z
N MET A 1 19.36 3.28 9.73
CA MET A 1 18.77 3.27 8.38
C MET A 1 17.38 2.72 8.51
N LEU A 2 16.37 3.48 8.12
CA LEU A 2 14.95 3.12 8.18
C LEU A 2 14.57 2.29 6.95
N ARG A 3 13.81 1.19 7.14
CA ARG A 3 13.45 0.25 6.07
C ARG A 3 11.94 0.25 5.88
N PHE A 4 11.49 0.74 4.74
CA PHE A 4 10.08 0.74 4.34
C PHE A 4 9.78 -0.49 3.48
N MET A 5 8.67 -1.16 3.74
CA MET A 5 8.14 -2.23 2.88
C MET A 5 6.76 -1.83 2.40
N PHE A 6 6.59 -1.79 1.09
CA PHE A 6 5.29 -1.63 0.45
C PHE A 6 4.59 -2.97 0.38
N VAL A 7 3.35 -3.02 0.83
CA VAL A 7 2.52 -4.23 0.77
C VAL A 7 1.23 -3.88 0.04
N GLY A 8 0.91 -4.61 -1.03
CA GLY A 8 -0.25 -4.24 -1.82
C GLY A 8 -0.60 -5.21 -2.94
N ASP A 9 -1.62 -4.83 -3.68
CA ASP A 9 -2.14 -5.51 -4.85
C ASP A 9 -1.56 -4.93 -6.17
N SER A 10 -2.36 -5.03 -7.25
CA SER A 10 -2.01 -4.51 -8.57
C SER A 10 -1.72 -3.01 -8.58
N MET A 11 -2.43 -2.22 -7.77
CA MET A 11 -2.21 -0.77 -7.65
C MET A 11 -0.84 -0.43 -7.04
N THR A 12 -0.24 -1.37 -6.30
CA THR A 12 1.06 -1.20 -5.64
C THR A 12 2.19 -1.82 -6.45
N ILE A 13 2.02 -3.02 -7.02
CA ILE A 13 3.06 -3.62 -7.86
C ILE A 13 3.30 -2.81 -9.12
N GLY A 14 2.22 -2.36 -9.79
CA GLY A 14 2.26 -1.62 -11.05
C GLY A 14 2.56 -2.51 -12.27
N SER A 15 2.38 -1.95 -13.46
CA SER A 15 2.64 -2.61 -14.74
C SER A 15 3.95 -2.19 -15.38
N ALA A 16 4.46 -3.00 -16.30
CA ALA A 16 5.63 -2.69 -17.10
C ALA A 16 5.52 -1.30 -17.76
N GLY A 17 6.53 -0.45 -17.57
CA GLY A 17 6.57 0.91 -18.09
C GLY A 17 6.07 1.99 -17.11
N GLU A 18 5.55 1.61 -15.95
CA GLU A 18 5.08 2.57 -14.94
C GLU A 18 6.21 3.05 -13.99
N HIS A 19 6.01 4.25 -13.43
CA HIS A 19 6.81 4.73 -12.29
C HIS A 19 6.36 4.05 -11.00
N THR A 20 5.07 3.92 -10.76
CA THR A 20 4.39 3.51 -9.53
C THR A 20 4.41 4.58 -8.42
N TRP A 21 3.39 4.59 -7.55
CA TRP A 21 3.38 5.49 -6.39
C TRP A 21 4.56 5.24 -5.42
N ARG A 22 5.18 4.06 -5.45
CA ARG A 22 6.38 3.74 -4.68
C ARG A 22 7.57 4.62 -5.08
N HIS A 23 7.76 4.84 -6.40
CA HIS A 23 8.79 5.74 -6.92
C HIS A 23 8.49 7.19 -6.54
N ARG A 24 7.23 7.65 -6.64
CA ARG A 24 6.83 9.02 -6.26
C ARG A 24 7.13 9.27 -4.78
N LEU A 25 6.83 8.31 -3.91
CA LEU A 25 7.15 8.41 -2.49
C LEU A 25 8.67 8.40 -2.24
N TRP A 26 9.43 7.58 -2.99
CA TRP A 26 10.88 7.58 -2.89
C TRP A 26 11.50 8.93 -3.24
N GLN A 27 11.08 9.55 -4.35
CA GLN A 27 11.53 10.90 -4.74
C GLN A 27 11.25 11.92 -3.63
N HIS A 28 10.02 11.89 -3.09
CA HIS A 28 9.64 12.77 -1.99
C HIS A 28 10.51 12.55 -0.74
N LEU A 29 10.72 11.31 -0.31
CA LEU A 29 11.56 11.02 0.85
C LEU A 29 13.03 11.37 0.63
N CYS A 30 13.57 11.23 -0.58
CA CYS A 30 14.91 11.70 -0.91
C CYS A 30 15.06 13.22 -0.74
N ALA A 31 14.00 13.98 -1.02
CA ALA A 31 14.01 15.43 -0.90
C ALA A 31 13.72 15.93 0.53
N SER A 32 12.94 15.19 1.31
CA SER A 32 12.35 15.68 2.57
C SER A 32 12.81 14.95 3.83
N TYR A 33 13.27 13.70 3.75
CA TYR A 33 13.70 12.92 4.91
C TYR A 33 15.21 13.04 5.13
N GLY A 34 15.62 13.63 6.25
CA GLY A 34 17.04 13.90 6.54
C GLY A 34 17.85 12.68 7.02
N GLY A 35 17.25 11.52 7.19
CA GLY A 35 17.90 10.29 7.65
C GLY A 35 18.14 9.27 6.54
N PRO A 36 19.02 8.27 6.77
CA PRO A 36 19.21 7.19 5.80
C PRO A 36 17.99 6.26 5.79
N PHE A 37 17.47 5.96 4.61
CA PHE A 37 16.37 5.01 4.41
C PHE A 37 16.59 4.13 3.17
N THR A 38 15.81 3.07 3.06
CA THR A 38 15.72 2.24 1.86
C THR A 38 14.37 1.52 1.80
N PHE A 39 13.99 1.05 0.61
CA PHE A 39 12.86 0.16 0.43
C PHE A 39 13.34 -1.29 0.47
N VAL A 40 12.56 -2.14 1.11
CA VAL A 40 12.85 -3.55 1.31
C VAL A 40 11.65 -4.43 0.97
N GLY A 41 11.89 -5.67 0.64
CA GLY A 41 10.85 -6.64 0.32
C GLY A 41 11.42 -7.83 -0.43
N PRO A 42 10.68 -8.94 -0.52
CA PRO A 42 11.12 -10.15 -1.20
C PRO A 42 10.95 -10.13 -2.73
N ARG A 43 10.27 -9.11 -3.27
CA ARG A 43 9.96 -8.96 -4.70
C ARG A 43 10.52 -7.65 -5.22
N GLU A 44 10.83 -7.58 -6.54
CA GLU A 44 11.38 -6.39 -7.21
C GLU A 44 10.79 -6.15 -8.59
N THR A 45 9.84 -6.98 -9.02
CA THR A 45 9.28 -6.95 -10.37
C THR A 45 7.97 -6.17 -10.44
N LEU A 46 7.64 -5.69 -11.64
CA LEU A 46 6.33 -5.21 -12.07
C LEU A 46 5.54 -6.37 -12.69
N HIS A 47 4.24 -6.20 -12.80
CA HIS A 47 3.40 -7.05 -13.65
C HIS A 47 3.74 -6.84 -15.13
N ASP A 48 3.88 -7.95 -15.86
CA ASP A 48 4.06 -7.94 -17.31
C ASP A 48 2.73 -8.32 -18.00
N PRO A 49 2.03 -7.38 -18.64
CA PRO A 49 0.76 -7.67 -19.28
C PRO A 49 0.88 -8.66 -20.45
N SER A 50 2.06 -8.81 -21.04
CA SER A 50 2.26 -9.73 -22.17
C SER A 50 2.29 -11.20 -21.75
N THR A 51 2.69 -11.48 -20.52
CA THR A 51 2.79 -12.83 -19.95
C THR A 51 1.81 -13.08 -18.82
N ASP A 52 1.07 -12.05 -18.40
CA ASP A 52 0.18 -12.05 -17.24
C ASP A 52 0.89 -12.56 -15.98
N ALA A 53 2.11 -12.07 -15.74
CA ALA A 53 2.96 -12.52 -14.64
C ALA A 53 3.82 -11.38 -14.04
N PRO A 54 4.23 -11.48 -12.77
CA PRO A 54 5.08 -10.48 -12.12
C PRO A 54 6.56 -10.68 -12.49
N THR A 55 6.90 -10.49 -13.77
CA THR A 55 8.23 -10.83 -14.31
C THR A 55 8.98 -9.65 -14.91
N SER A 56 8.36 -8.47 -15.01
CA SER A 56 8.97 -7.32 -15.67
C SER A 56 9.88 -6.52 -14.74
N TYR A 57 11.04 -6.11 -15.26
CA TYR A 57 11.93 -5.11 -14.66
C TYR A 57 11.90 -3.78 -15.41
N ALA A 58 10.97 -3.61 -16.35
CA ALA A 58 10.83 -2.42 -17.18
C ALA A 58 10.12 -1.29 -16.41
N TYR A 59 10.76 -0.78 -15.37
CA TYR A 59 10.34 0.43 -14.68
C TYR A 59 10.57 1.66 -15.57
N ALA A 60 9.68 2.65 -15.53
CA ALA A 60 9.90 3.92 -16.22
C ALA A 60 11.16 4.64 -15.71
N GLU A 61 11.43 4.55 -14.40
CA GLU A 61 12.68 5.03 -13.77
C GLU A 61 13.30 3.89 -12.96
N PRO A 62 14.40 3.28 -13.43
CA PRO A 62 15.02 2.14 -12.77
C PRO A 62 15.94 2.52 -11.59
N GLY A 63 16.20 3.81 -11.37
CA GLY A 63 17.24 4.31 -10.44
C GLY A 63 16.83 4.35 -8.96
N PHE A 64 15.76 3.67 -8.52
CA PHE A 64 15.32 3.66 -7.14
C PHE A 64 15.30 2.26 -6.50
N PRO A 65 15.26 2.12 -5.17
CA PRO A 65 15.10 0.83 -4.49
C PRO A 65 13.70 0.24 -4.81
N ARG A 66 13.66 -0.84 -5.58
CA ARG A 66 12.43 -1.41 -6.16
C ARG A 66 11.73 -2.44 -5.28
N ALA A 67 12.39 -2.85 -4.19
CA ALA A 67 11.91 -3.93 -3.33
C ALA A 67 10.54 -3.65 -2.70
N HIS A 68 9.66 -4.67 -2.69
CA HIS A 68 8.30 -4.62 -2.16
C HIS A 68 7.78 -6.02 -1.79
N LEU A 69 6.58 -6.07 -1.18
CA LEU A 69 5.73 -7.26 -1.04
C LEU A 69 4.35 -6.95 -1.65
N ALA A 70 4.28 -6.81 -2.96
CA ALA A 70 3.03 -6.55 -3.67
C ALA A 70 2.88 -7.53 -4.83
N GLY A 71 1.64 -7.88 -5.17
CA GLY A 71 1.34 -8.82 -6.23
C GLY A 71 0.01 -8.53 -6.93
N TRP A 72 -0.01 -8.76 -8.25
CA TRP A 72 -1.20 -8.61 -9.07
C TRP A 72 -2.26 -9.63 -8.65
N GLY A 73 -3.47 -9.15 -8.36
CA GLY A 73 -4.56 -10.02 -7.90
C GLY A 73 -4.41 -10.58 -6.48
N GLU A 74 -3.45 -10.08 -5.70
CA GLU A 74 -3.25 -10.49 -4.30
C GLU A 74 -3.91 -9.51 -3.32
N GLY A 75 -4.46 -10.01 -2.22
CA GLY A 75 -5.11 -9.24 -1.16
C GLY A 75 -4.57 -9.59 0.22
N TRP A 76 -5.22 -9.11 1.28
CA TRP A 76 -4.90 -9.43 2.68
C TRP A 76 -4.82 -10.94 2.91
N HIS A 77 -5.77 -11.70 2.32
CA HIS A 77 -5.79 -13.16 2.41
C HIS A 77 -4.47 -13.80 1.96
N HIS A 78 -3.86 -13.26 0.90
CA HIS A 78 -2.61 -13.77 0.36
C HIS A 78 -1.38 -13.27 1.14
N MET A 79 -1.42 -12.01 1.61
CA MET A 79 -0.28 -11.37 2.29
C MET A 79 -0.15 -11.79 3.75
N THR A 80 -1.25 -12.12 4.42
CA THR A 80 -1.26 -12.50 5.85
C THR A 80 -0.31 -13.66 6.17
N PRO A 81 -0.26 -14.78 5.42
CA PRO A 81 0.69 -15.86 5.69
C PRO A 81 2.15 -15.50 5.37
N LEU A 82 2.40 -14.48 4.55
CA LEU A 82 3.73 -14.10 4.07
C LEU A 82 4.40 -13.04 4.94
N ILE A 83 3.62 -12.14 5.57
CA ILE A 83 4.16 -10.91 6.14
C ILE A 83 5.16 -11.15 7.27
N GLY A 84 4.93 -12.14 8.13
CA GLY A 84 5.83 -12.43 9.24
C GLY A 84 7.24 -12.79 8.77
N GLU A 85 7.34 -13.64 7.75
CA GLU A 85 8.65 -14.01 7.17
C GLU A 85 9.27 -12.81 6.42
N ALA A 86 8.47 -12.08 5.64
CA ALA A 86 8.95 -10.91 4.90
C ALA A 86 9.52 -9.83 5.84
N VAL A 87 8.82 -9.51 6.93
CA VAL A 87 9.28 -8.54 7.94
C VAL A 87 10.58 -9.00 8.58
N ARG A 88 10.68 -10.28 8.95
CA ARG A 88 11.89 -10.85 9.58
C ARG A 88 13.06 -10.83 8.63
N ALA A 89 12.91 -11.37 7.42
CA ALA A 89 13.98 -11.51 6.44
C ALA A 89 14.51 -10.16 5.94
N CYS A 90 13.60 -9.22 5.67
CA CYS A 90 13.94 -7.89 5.16
C CYS A 90 14.19 -6.86 6.29
N ARG A 91 13.92 -7.23 7.55
CA ARG A 91 14.04 -6.35 8.72
C ARG A 91 13.25 -5.05 8.56
N ALA A 92 12.02 -5.13 8.04
CA ALA A 92 11.18 -3.96 7.82
C ALA A 92 10.87 -3.23 9.12
N ASP A 93 10.96 -1.91 9.10
CA ASP A 93 10.66 -1.02 10.22
C ASP A 93 9.29 -0.34 10.05
N VAL A 94 8.89 -0.08 8.79
CA VAL A 94 7.63 0.57 8.43
C VAL A 94 6.98 -0.20 7.30
N LEU A 95 5.71 -0.55 7.45
CA LEU A 95 4.87 -1.13 6.40
C LEU A 95 3.92 -0.06 5.86
N LEU A 96 3.86 0.09 4.55
CA LEU A 96 2.91 0.95 3.83
C LEU A 96 1.98 0.03 3.05
N VAL A 97 0.72 -0.07 3.49
CA VAL A 97 -0.19 -1.12 3.06
C VAL A 97 -1.39 -0.54 2.31
N SER A 98 -1.63 -1.01 1.08
CA SER A 98 -2.80 -0.70 0.28
C SER A 98 -3.37 -2.00 -0.27
N LEU A 99 -4.40 -2.55 0.40
CA LEU A 99 -5.01 -3.85 0.12
C LEU A 99 -6.51 -3.82 0.46
N GLY A 100 -7.25 -4.78 -0.09
CA GLY A 100 -8.65 -5.04 0.22
C GLY A 100 -9.54 -5.13 -1.01
N LEU A 101 -9.18 -4.42 -2.09
CA LEU A 101 -9.94 -4.44 -3.34
C LEU A 101 -10.13 -5.87 -3.87
N ILE A 102 -9.05 -6.63 -3.91
CA ILE A 102 -9.02 -8.01 -4.41
C ILE A 102 -9.74 -8.96 -3.46
N ASP A 103 -9.57 -8.78 -2.14
CA ASP A 103 -10.29 -9.58 -1.15
C ASP A 103 -11.79 -9.48 -1.36
N LEU A 104 -12.32 -8.25 -1.34
CA LEU A 104 -13.76 -7.96 -1.46
C LEU A 104 -14.33 -8.30 -2.83
N GLY A 105 -13.50 -8.24 -3.85
CA GLY A 105 -13.90 -8.50 -5.22
C GLY A 105 -13.99 -9.98 -5.57
N PHE A 106 -13.23 -10.86 -4.90
CA PHE A 106 -13.02 -12.22 -5.39
C PHE A 106 -12.96 -13.31 -4.31
N TYR A 107 -12.60 -12.99 -3.05
CA TYR A 107 -12.22 -14.04 -2.09
C TYR A 107 -12.99 -14.01 -0.79
N THR A 108 -13.27 -12.81 -0.23
CA THR A 108 -13.80 -12.65 1.11
C THR A 108 -14.88 -11.57 1.15
N ASN A 109 -15.53 -11.41 2.29
CA ASN A 109 -16.41 -10.27 2.58
C ASN A 109 -15.69 -9.27 3.51
N ALA A 110 -16.37 -8.17 3.85
CA ALA A 110 -15.82 -7.10 4.67
C ALA A 110 -15.33 -7.57 6.05
N GLU A 111 -16.10 -8.42 6.72
CA GLU A 111 -15.78 -8.95 8.04
C GLU A 111 -14.56 -9.88 8.00
N GLN A 112 -14.53 -10.82 7.06
CA GLN A 112 -13.39 -11.72 6.87
C GLN A 112 -12.13 -10.96 6.47
N THR A 113 -12.25 -9.92 5.65
CA THR A 113 -11.13 -9.07 5.29
C THR A 113 -10.58 -8.33 6.51
N ALA A 114 -11.45 -7.81 7.38
CA ALA A 114 -11.03 -7.19 8.63
C ALA A 114 -10.33 -8.19 9.59
N ASP A 115 -10.78 -9.45 9.63
CA ASP A 115 -10.09 -10.50 10.40
C ASP A 115 -8.70 -10.80 9.81
N ASN A 116 -8.55 -10.79 8.49
CA ASN A 116 -7.25 -10.92 7.83
C ASN A 116 -6.31 -9.74 8.18
N VAL A 117 -6.83 -8.51 8.28
CA VAL A 117 -6.04 -7.35 8.78
C VAL A 117 -5.50 -7.61 10.18
N ARG A 118 -6.34 -8.11 11.10
CA ARG A 118 -5.92 -8.43 12.48
C ARG A 118 -4.82 -9.48 12.52
N ALA A 119 -4.99 -10.55 11.75
CA ALA A 119 -4.00 -11.63 11.64
C ALA A 119 -2.68 -11.13 11.02
N PHE A 120 -2.77 -10.31 9.96
CA PHE A 120 -1.61 -9.68 9.32
C PHE A 120 -0.77 -8.85 10.31
N VAL A 121 -1.44 -7.97 11.08
CA VAL A 121 -0.77 -7.14 12.09
C VAL A 121 -0.13 -8.01 13.16
N ALA A 122 -0.81 -9.04 13.65
CA ALA A 122 -0.27 -9.97 14.63
C ALA A 122 0.98 -10.70 14.11
N HIS A 123 0.98 -11.16 12.86
CA HIS A 123 2.14 -11.81 12.25
C HIS A 123 3.30 -10.82 12.02
N ALA A 124 3.03 -9.58 11.59
CA ALA A 124 4.05 -8.55 11.44
C ALA A 124 4.72 -8.23 12.78
N ARG A 125 3.94 -8.02 13.84
CA ARG A 125 4.43 -7.75 15.21
C ARG A 125 5.18 -8.93 15.81
N SER A 126 4.78 -10.15 15.53
CA SER A 126 5.53 -11.36 15.95
C SER A 126 6.95 -11.39 15.36
N ALA A 127 7.14 -10.82 14.17
CA ALA A 127 8.44 -10.72 13.51
C ALA A 127 9.25 -9.49 13.94
N ASN A 128 8.57 -8.35 14.12
CA ASN A 128 9.15 -7.11 14.63
C ASN A 128 8.14 -6.42 15.58
N PRO A 129 8.32 -6.52 16.91
CA PRO A 129 7.38 -5.92 17.89
C PRO A 129 7.29 -4.40 17.85
N ARG A 130 8.14 -3.73 17.08
CA ARG A 130 8.16 -2.27 16.91
C ARG A 130 7.84 -1.83 15.48
N VAL A 131 7.32 -2.73 14.65
CA VAL A 131 6.94 -2.38 13.28
C VAL A 131 5.81 -1.35 13.28
N ARG A 132 5.98 -0.29 12.50
CA ARG A 132 4.93 0.71 12.25
C ARG A 132 4.15 0.30 11.02
N VAL A 133 2.83 0.45 11.06
CA VAL A 133 1.99 0.05 9.93
C VAL A 133 1.05 1.19 9.56
N ALA A 134 1.20 1.74 8.35
CA ALA A 134 0.28 2.70 7.77
C ALA A 134 -0.59 1.97 6.73
N VAL A 135 -1.90 2.05 6.90
CA VAL A 135 -2.87 1.33 6.06
C VAL A 135 -3.79 2.32 5.36
N MET A 136 -3.89 2.22 4.05
CA MET A 136 -4.84 3.00 3.25
C MET A 136 -6.15 2.21 3.08
N PRO A 137 -7.32 2.84 3.25
CA PRO A 137 -8.61 2.25 2.89
C PRO A 137 -8.68 1.91 1.40
N VAL A 138 -9.59 1.02 1.03
CA VAL A 138 -9.87 0.73 -0.38
C VAL A 138 -10.40 1.99 -1.05
N LEU A 139 -9.72 2.41 -2.11
CA LEU A 139 -10.11 3.58 -2.91
C LEU A 139 -11.32 3.24 -3.80
N HIS A 140 -12.15 4.24 -4.04
CA HIS A 140 -13.28 4.09 -4.96
C HIS A 140 -12.77 3.82 -6.39
N ASN A 141 -13.44 2.90 -7.10
CA ASN A 141 -13.07 2.49 -8.44
C ASN A 141 -14.31 2.25 -9.30
N ILE A 142 -14.12 2.01 -10.59
CA ILE A 142 -15.20 1.81 -11.55
C ILE A 142 -16.13 0.65 -11.18
N ARG A 143 -15.63 -0.41 -10.54
CA ARG A 143 -16.48 -1.51 -10.09
C ARG A 143 -17.42 -1.08 -8.97
N ALA A 144 -16.94 -0.31 -8.01
CA ALA A 144 -17.79 0.22 -6.94
C ALA A 144 -18.86 1.18 -7.46
N ASP A 145 -18.63 1.83 -8.62
CA ASP A 145 -19.60 2.70 -9.27
C ASP A 145 -20.72 1.92 -9.99
N THR A 146 -20.42 0.70 -10.47
CA THR A 146 -21.33 -0.10 -11.29
C THR A 146 -21.93 -1.31 -10.58
N ASP A 147 -21.36 -1.73 -9.45
CA ASP A 147 -21.72 -2.92 -8.67
C ASP A 147 -22.06 -2.50 -7.22
N ALA A 148 -23.33 -2.19 -6.96
CA ALA A 148 -23.78 -1.71 -5.65
C ALA A 148 -23.45 -2.68 -4.51
N PRO A 149 -23.65 -4.02 -4.61
CA PRO A 149 -23.21 -4.97 -3.59
C PRO A 149 -21.71 -4.89 -3.28
N PHE A 150 -20.86 -4.70 -4.29
CA PHE A 150 -19.43 -4.51 -4.10
C PHE A 150 -19.13 -3.17 -3.40
N ALA A 151 -19.78 -2.09 -3.79
CA ALA A 151 -19.65 -0.78 -3.15
C ALA A 151 -20.02 -0.84 -1.66
N GLU A 152 -21.09 -1.56 -1.29
CA GLU A 152 -21.50 -1.79 0.09
C GLU A 152 -20.41 -2.54 0.88
N GLN A 153 -19.79 -3.58 0.29
CA GLN A 153 -18.69 -4.30 0.91
C GLN A 153 -17.46 -3.40 1.11
N VAL A 154 -17.11 -2.55 0.14
CA VAL A 154 -16.02 -1.59 0.26
C VAL A 154 -16.27 -0.59 1.39
N ALA A 155 -17.45 0.03 1.41
CA ALA A 155 -17.83 0.97 2.47
C ALA A 155 -17.76 0.30 3.85
N ARG A 156 -18.36 -0.90 3.97
CA ARG A 156 -18.35 -1.68 5.21
C ARG A 156 -16.95 -2.07 5.66
N PHE A 157 -16.10 -2.52 4.74
CA PHE A 157 -14.71 -2.86 5.06
C PHE A 157 -13.94 -1.63 5.52
N ASN A 158 -14.07 -0.47 4.86
CA ASN A 158 -13.37 0.75 5.24
C ASN A 158 -13.77 1.23 6.66
N GLU A 159 -15.05 1.08 7.04
CA GLU A 159 -15.50 1.32 8.43
C GLU A 159 -14.82 0.35 9.41
N LEU A 160 -14.81 -0.96 9.08
CA LEU A 160 -14.18 -1.98 9.90
C LEU A 160 -12.66 -1.80 9.98
N LEU A 161 -12.02 -1.37 8.88
CA LEU A 161 -10.59 -1.07 8.84
C LEU A 161 -10.25 0.07 9.80
N ALA A 162 -11.02 1.17 9.76
CA ALA A 162 -10.82 2.30 10.66
C ALA A 162 -10.93 1.87 12.12
N LYS A 163 -11.98 1.09 12.45
CA LYS A 163 -12.14 0.54 13.80
C LYS A 163 -10.99 -0.40 14.18
N THR A 164 -10.62 -1.32 13.30
CA THR A 164 -9.56 -2.30 13.54
C THR A 164 -8.21 -1.61 13.74
N THR A 165 -7.90 -0.58 12.96
CA THR A 165 -6.68 0.21 13.10
C THR A 165 -6.62 0.89 14.47
N ALA A 166 -7.73 1.52 14.89
CA ALA A 166 -7.82 2.16 16.21
C ALA A 166 -7.75 1.15 17.37
N ASP A 167 -8.41 -0.02 17.25
CA ASP A 167 -8.40 -1.07 18.28
C ASP A 167 -7.01 -1.71 18.44
N LEU A 168 -6.21 -1.75 17.39
CA LEU A 168 -4.87 -2.37 17.36
C LEU A 168 -3.73 -1.37 17.52
N ASP A 169 -4.01 -0.05 17.57
CA ASP A 169 -2.96 0.94 17.74
C ASP A 169 -2.28 0.80 19.10
N GLU A 170 -0.96 0.72 19.12
CA GLU A 170 -0.13 0.55 20.31
C GLU A 170 1.10 1.48 20.24
N PRO A 171 1.51 2.10 21.36
CA PRO A 171 2.63 3.04 21.37
C PRO A 171 3.94 2.49 20.83
N ASP A 172 4.24 1.21 21.08
CA ASP A 172 5.50 0.59 20.66
C ASP A 172 5.46 0.10 19.20
N SER A 173 4.27 -0.13 18.65
CA SER A 173 4.04 -0.59 17.28
C SER A 173 2.79 0.10 16.71
N PRO A 174 2.91 1.41 16.39
CA PRO A 174 1.74 2.20 16.03
C PRO A 174 1.15 1.78 14.69
N LEU A 175 -0.19 1.78 14.64
CA LEU A 175 -1.00 1.64 13.45
C LEU A 175 -1.58 3.00 13.05
N LEU A 176 -1.51 3.31 11.77
CA LEU A 176 -2.01 4.54 11.20
C LEU A 176 -2.99 4.24 10.08
N LEU A 177 -4.23 4.73 10.20
CA LEU A 177 -5.14 4.79 9.05
C LEU A 177 -4.78 6.01 8.22
N VAL A 178 -4.34 5.78 6.99
CA VAL A 178 -3.99 6.83 6.03
C VAL A 178 -5.29 7.38 5.43
N PRO A 179 -5.56 8.68 5.53
CA PRO A 179 -6.70 9.26 4.82
C PRO A 179 -6.55 9.05 3.31
N PRO A 180 -7.61 8.65 2.58
CA PRO A 180 -7.52 8.60 1.13
C PRO A 180 -7.20 9.98 0.56
N PRO A 181 -6.56 10.07 -0.64
CA PRO A 181 -6.27 11.37 -1.24
C PRO A 181 -7.55 12.21 -1.38
N ALA A 182 -7.53 13.46 -0.90
CA ALA A 182 -8.75 14.28 -0.78
C ALA A 182 -9.44 14.58 -2.11
N SER A 183 -8.69 14.60 -3.21
CA SER A 183 -9.19 14.87 -4.57
C SER A 183 -9.20 13.64 -5.47
N TYR A 184 -9.06 12.43 -4.91
CA TYR A 184 -9.00 11.22 -5.73
C TYR A 184 -10.33 10.99 -6.48
N ASP A 185 -10.21 10.92 -7.80
CA ASP A 185 -11.30 10.59 -8.72
C ASP A 185 -10.79 9.53 -9.71
N PHE A 186 -11.36 8.32 -9.65
CA PHE A 186 -10.91 7.22 -10.51
C PHE A 186 -11.05 7.50 -12.01
N HIS A 187 -11.91 8.45 -12.43
CA HIS A 187 -12.01 8.85 -13.83
C HIS A 187 -10.79 9.64 -14.34
N THR A 188 -10.12 10.38 -13.44
CA THR A 188 -8.97 11.22 -13.80
C THR A 188 -7.65 10.68 -13.28
N ASP A 189 -7.69 9.89 -12.20
CA ASP A 189 -6.50 9.42 -11.50
C ASP A 189 -6.13 7.96 -11.81
N THR A 190 -6.89 7.32 -12.72
CA THR A 190 -6.59 5.96 -13.18
C THR A 190 -6.62 5.87 -14.69
N TYR A 191 -5.97 4.84 -15.26
CA TYR A 191 -5.99 4.64 -16.71
C TYR A 191 -7.09 3.67 -17.18
N ASP A 192 -7.70 2.92 -16.26
CA ASP A 192 -8.73 1.92 -16.57
C ASP A 192 -9.91 1.91 -15.56
N GLY A 193 -9.99 2.92 -14.72
CA GLY A 193 -10.99 3.02 -13.66
C GLY A 193 -10.58 2.36 -12.34
N THR A 194 -9.38 1.78 -12.26
CA THR A 194 -8.85 1.09 -11.06
C THR A 194 -7.39 1.40 -10.82
N HIS A 195 -6.53 1.16 -11.81
CA HIS A 195 -5.09 1.27 -11.65
C HIS A 195 -4.62 2.72 -11.84
N PRO A 196 -3.80 3.23 -10.90
CA PRO A 196 -3.41 4.63 -10.91
C PRO A 196 -2.59 5.00 -12.14
N ASN A 197 -2.91 6.12 -12.75
CA ASN A 197 -2.06 6.83 -13.68
C ASN A 197 -1.11 7.76 -12.91
N GLU A 198 -0.37 8.62 -13.59
CA GLU A 198 0.59 9.54 -12.95
C GLU A 198 -0.04 10.40 -11.85
N SER A 199 -1.25 10.95 -12.07
CA SER A 199 -1.99 11.72 -11.05
C SER A 199 -2.34 10.86 -9.85
N GLY A 200 -2.88 9.66 -10.08
CA GLY A 200 -3.19 8.71 -9.02
C GLY A 200 -1.97 8.23 -8.24
N GLU A 201 -0.84 7.99 -8.92
CA GLU A 201 0.44 7.67 -8.26
C GLU A 201 0.87 8.79 -7.29
N HIS A 202 0.79 10.06 -7.73
CA HIS A 202 1.09 11.22 -6.88
C HIS A 202 0.10 11.35 -5.73
N GLY A 203 -1.20 11.14 -5.98
CA GLY A 203 -2.23 11.18 -4.95
C GLY A 203 -1.99 10.15 -3.85
N ILE A 204 -1.75 8.88 -4.21
CA ILE A 204 -1.49 7.80 -3.25
C ILE A 204 -0.19 8.07 -2.48
N ALA A 205 0.89 8.43 -3.18
CA ALA A 205 2.16 8.73 -2.55
C ALA A 205 2.05 9.91 -1.57
N GLY A 206 1.31 10.96 -1.96
CA GLY A 206 1.05 12.14 -1.13
C GLY A 206 0.29 11.78 0.14
N ALA A 207 -0.77 10.99 0.03
CA ALA A 207 -1.55 10.57 1.19
C ALA A 207 -0.70 9.79 2.21
N PHE A 208 0.14 8.85 1.76
CA PHE A 208 1.08 8.16 2.64
C PHE A 208 2.14 9.11 3.23
N ALA A 209 2.73 9.98 2.41
CA ALA A 209 3.77 10.91 2.86
C ALA A 209 3.27 11.85 3.95
N ASP A 210 2.12 12.49 3.72
CA ASP A 210 1.53 13.42 4.69
C ASP A 210 1.15 12.72 5.99
N ALA A 211 0.54 11.52 5.89
CA ALA A 211 0.13 10.76 7.06
C ALA A 211 1.33 10.32 7.92
N ILE A 212 2.41 9.79 7.32
CA ILE A 212 3.61 9.37 8.08
C ILE A 212 4.42 10.56 8.58
N HIS A 213 4.35 11.71 7.89
CA HIS A 213 4.95 12.95 8.37
C HIS A 213 4.21 13.46 9.62
N GLU A 214 2.90 13.58 9.54
CA GLU A 214 2.09 14.11 10.65
C GLU A 214 2.16 13.21 11.89
N ALA A 215 2.02 11.90 11.71
CA ALA A 215 1.95 10.97 12.82
C ALA A 215 3.33 10.59 13.40
N TRP A 216 4.36 10.50 12.55
CA TRP A 216 5.66 9.92 12.96
C TRP A 216 6.87 10.82 12.68
N GLY A 217 6.68 12.00 12.09
CA GLY A 217 7.76 12.92 11.73
C GLY A 217 8.69 12.38 10.63
N LEU A 218 8.19 11.51 9.77
CA LEU A 218 8.97 10.91 8.68
C LEU A 218 8.78 11.71 7.40
N GLY A 219 9.86 12.29 6.87
CA GLY A 219 9.81 13.18 5.72
C GLY A 219 9.25 14.57 6.06
N GLY A 220 8.71 15.25 5.05
CA GLY A 220 7.99 16.53 5.14
C GLY A 220 6.59 16.42 4.53
N PRO A 221 5.80 17.50 4.52
CA PRO A 221 4.56 17.57 3.75
C PRO A 221 4.82 17.25 2.27
N TYR A 222 3.90 16.51 1.65
CA TYR A 222 4.12 16.05 0.28
C TYR A 222 4.25 17.22 -0.69
N SER A 223 5.26 17.15 -1.53
CA SER A 223 5.42 18.01 -2.70
C SER A 223 5.77 17.12 -3.88
N ALA A 224 4.96 17.15 -4.93
CA ALA A 224 5.36 16.52 -6.18
C ALA A 224 6.68 17.19 -6.64
N ALA A 225 7.72 16.39 -6.86
CA ALA A 225 8.95 16.92 -7.43
C ALA A 225 8.62 17.48 -8.83
N ALA A 226 9.01 18.72 -9.06
CA ALA A 226 8.82 19.38 -10.35
C ALA A 226 9.74 18.75 -11.41
#